data_bd0551118e86380f1c7da6a8c76ff462
#
_entry.id   bd0551118e86380f1c7da6a8c76ff462
#
_cell.length_a   1.000
_cell.length_b   1.000
_cell.length_c   1.000
_cell.angle_alpha   90.00
_cell.angle_beta   90.00
_cell.angle_gamma   90.00
#
_symmetry.space_group_name_H-M   'P 1'
#
loop_
_entity.id
_entity.type
_entity.pdbx_description
1 polymer ?
#
loop_
_entity_poly.entity_id
_entity_poly.type
_entity_poly.pdbx_seq_one_letter_code
_entity_poly.pdbx_strand_id
1 'polypeptide(L)'
;MDTELTVAIAQILTGTATLVVAIFLAGQLILQRKVLDRAHDDAERDLAFSAAIRRDSIVFARLSNPVLEETVIKGMSNLSTLDTPTETHRFQSYIRLLESCLNYDWTLGRDDNTLSMFQNQINSLLSTSSMRTHYRNVGRSNIHHPELRKLMDERYEQLEGTAIENISEGNEEYSELRVGH
;
A
#
# COMPACT_ATOMS: atom_id res chain seq x y z
N MET A 1 -38.36 -65.76 -6.44
CA MET A 1 -38.86 -64.47 -6.98
C MET A 1 -38.66 -63.30 -6.00
N ASP A 2 -38.59 -63.55 -4.71
CA ASP A 2 -38.54 -62.44 -3.71
C ASP A 2 -37.16 -61.79 -3.54
N THR A 3 -36.07 -62.54 -3.84
CA THR A 3 -34.71 -61.99 -3.66
C THR A 3 -34.33 -60.96 -4.71
N GLU A 4 -34.73 -61.14 -5.95
CA GLU A 4 -34.47 -60.18 -7.05
C GLU A 4 -35.22 -58.85 -6.84
N LEU A 5 -36.45 -58.93 -6.40
CA LEU A 5 -37.27 -57.77 -6.07
C LEU A 5 -36.67 -56.97 -4.89
N THR A 6 -36.19 -57.67 -3.84
CA THR A 6 -35.54 -57.07 -2.70
C THR A 6 -34.25 -56.33 -3.10
N VAL A 7 -33.42 -56.92 -3.96
CA VAL A 7 -32.20 -56.31 -4.48
C VAL A 7 -32.54 -55.07 -5.32
N ALA A 8 -33.53 -55.14 -6.21
CA ALA A 8 -33.93 -53.99 -7.03
C ALA A 8 -34.43 -52.82 -6.17
N ILE A 9 -35.24 -53.09 -5.13
CA ILE A 9 -35.71 -52.06 -4.19
C ILE A 9 -34.52 -51.43 -3.44
N ALA A 10 -33.59 -52.26 -2.94
CA ALA A 10 -32.39 -51.75 -2.24
C ALA A 10 -31.52 -50.87 -3.13
N GLN A 11 -31.34 -51.20 -4.40
CA GLN A 11 -30.61 -50.38 -5.38
C GLN A 11 -31.28 -49.04 -5.64
N ILE A 12 -32.61 -49.02 -5.80
CA ILE A 12 -33.36 -47.76 -6.02
C ILE A 12 -33.25 -46.86 -4.77
N LEU A 13 -33.40 -47.42 -3.57
CA LEU A 13 -33.27 -46.67 -2.33
C LEU A 13 -31.87 -46.08 -2.16
N THR A 14 -30.83 -46.86 -2.43
CA THR A 14 -29.46 -46.40 -2.35
C THR A 14 -29.18 -45.31 -3.37
N GLY A 15 -29.61 -45.48 -4.62
CA GLY A 15 -29.47 -44.49 -5.66
C GLY A 15 -30.18 -43.17 -5.32
N THR A 16 -31.40 -43.26 -4.80
CA THR A 16 -32.17 -42.09 -4.35
C THR A 16 -31.49 -41.37 -3.20
N ALA A 17 -31.01 -42.10 -2.19
CA ALA A 17 -30.28 -41.52 -1.07
C ALA A 17 -29.02 -40.83 -1.51
N THR A 18 -28.26 -41.43 -2.43
CA THR A 18 -27.04 -40.79 -3.00
C THR A 18 -27.35 -39.52 -3.75
N LEU A 19 -28.46 -39.52 -4.53
CA LEU A 19 -28.89 -38.32 -5.26
C LEU A 19 -29.27 -37.17 -4.31
N VAL A 20 -30.00 -37.47 -3.25
CA VAL A 20 -30.36 -36.47 -2.24
C VAL A 20 -29.12 -35.87 -1.56
N VAL A 21 -28.15 -36.73 -1.18
CA VAL A 21 -26.88 -36.25 -0.62
C VAL A 21 -26.11 -35.39 -1.63
N ALA A 22 -26.06 -35.78 -2.88
CA ALA A 22 -25.38 -35.01 -3.91
C ALA A 22 -26.00 -33.61 -4.13
N ILE A 23 -27.33 -33.52 -4.16
CA ILE A 23 -28.07 -32.25 -4.24
C ILE A 23 -27.78 -31.38 -2.99
N PHE A 24 -27.80 -31.97 -1.82
CA PHE A 24 -27.51 -31.27 -0.57
C PHE A 24 -26.07 -30.72 -0.55
N LEU A 25 -25.07 -31.50 -0.97
CA LEU A 25 -23.69 -31.08 -1.06
C LEU A 25 -23.50 -29.99 -2.09
N ALA A 26 -24.17 -30.07 -3.25
CA ALA A 26 -24.14 -29.02 -4.26
C ALA A 26 -24.69 -27.69 -3.70
N GLY A 27 -25.81 -27.74 -2.96
CA GLY A 27 -26.37 -26.58 -2.27
C GLY A 27 -25.41 -25.98 -1.23
N GLN A 28 -24.74 -26.83 -0.46
CA GLN A 28 -23.73 -26.38 0.50
C GLN A 28 -22.54 -25.71 -0.18
N LEU A 29 -22.04 -26.22 -1.31
CA LEU A 29 -20.96 -25.62 -2.07
C LEU A 29 -21.32 -24.24 -2.59
N ILE A 30 -22.54 -24.06 -3.09
CA ILE A 30 -23.02 -22.75 -3.57
C ILE A 30 -23.07 -21.75 -2.39
N LEU A 31 -23.56 -22.19 -1.23
CA LEU A 31 -23.63 -21.34 -0.04
C LEU A 31 -22.24 -20.96 0.46
N GLN A 32 -21.30 -21.93 0.51
CA GLN A 32 -19.91 -21.70 0.91
C GLN A 32 -19.22 -20.70 -0.03
N ARG A 33 -19.39 -20.81 -1.35
CA ARG A 33 -18.86 -19.82 -2.31
C ARG A 33 -19.38 -18.42 -1.99
N LYS A 34 -20.67 -18.28 -1.78
CA LYS A 34 -21.29 -16.97 -1.46
C LYS A 34 -20.79 -16.37 -0.13
N VAL A 35 -20.49 -17.22 0.85
CA VAL A 35 -19.88 -16.78 2.11
C VAL A 35 -18.42 -16.33 1.91
N LEU A 36 -17.66 -17.08 1.11
CA LEU A 36 -16.27 -16.74 0.80
C LEU A 36 -16.18 -15.41 -0.01
N ASP A 37 -17.06 -15.22 -1.00
CA ASP A 37 -17.10 -13.98 -1.77
C ASP A 37 -17.37 -12.78 -0.85
N ARG A 38 -18.35 -12.89 0.05
CA ARG A 38 -18.63 -11.82 1.03
C ARG A 38 -17.47 -11.58 1.99
N ALA A 39 -16.85 -12.66 2.48
CA ALA A 39 -15.70 -12.52 3.38
C ALA A 39 -14.52 -11.84 2.68
N HIS A 40 -14.35 -12.06 1.37
CA HIS A 40 -13.34 -11.38 0.56
C HIS A 40 -13.65 -9.88 0.43
N ASP A 41 -14.88 -9.53 0.06
CA ASP A 41 -15.32 -8.13 -0.04
C ASP A 41 -15.18 -7.38 1.29
N ASP A 42 -15.53 -8.03 2.41
CA ASP A 42 -15.40 -7.45 3.74
C ASP A 42 -13.92 -7.24 4.11
N ALA A 43 -13.05 -8.22 3.80
CA ALA A 43 -11.62 -8.10 4.04
C ALA A 43 -10.98 -6.96 3.22
N GLU A 44 -11.38 -6.78 1.96
CA GLU A 44 -10.91 -5.65 1.13
C GLU A 44 -11.35 -4.31 1.72
N ARG A 45 -12.59 -4.19 2.19
CA ARG A 45 -13.07 -2.98 2.85
C ARG A 45 -12.31 -2.66 4.14
N ASP A 46 -12.04 -3.67 4.95
CA ASP A 46 -11.28 -3.52 6.19
C ASP A 46 -9.84 -3.07 5.93
N LEU A 47 -9.20 -3.60 4.88
CA LEU A 47 -7.86 -3.17 4.45
C LEU A 47 -7.87 -1.71 3.97
N ALA A 48 -8.83 -1.31 3.14
CA ALA A 48 -8.98 0.06 2.66
C ALA A 48 -9.24 1.04 3.83
N PHE A 49 -10.08 0.66 4.78
CA PHE A 49 -10.36 1.44 5.98
C PHE A 49 -9.12 1.59 6.88
N SER A 50 -8.38 0.51 7.08
CA SER A 50 -7.12 0.53 7.84
C SER A 50 -6.06 1.43 7.18
N ALA A 51 -5.98 1.44 5.86
CA ALA A 51 -5.10 2.32 5.10
C ALA A 51 -5.50 3.80 5.26
N ALA A 52 -6.80 4.11 5.22
CA ALA A 52 -7.31 5.46 5.45
C ALA A 52 -6.99 5.95 6.87
N ILE A 53 -7.28 5.16 7.91
CA ILE A 53 -6.96 5.49 9.30
C ILE A 53 -5.47 5.80 9.48
N ARG A 54 -4.59 5.02 8.84
CA ARG A 54 -3.14 5.23 8.93
C ARG A 54 -2.74 6.58 8.34
N ARG A 55 -3.27 6.94 7.17
CA ARG A 55 -3.02 8.26 6.56
C ARG A 55 -3.54 9.41 7.41
N ASP A 56 -4.76 9.28 7.90
CA ASP A 56 -5.37 10.28 8.79
C ASP A 56 -4.56 10.46 10.07
N SER A 57 -4.05 9.38 10.65
CA SER A 57 -3.21 9.43 11.85
C SER A 57 -1.93 10.25 11.63
N ILE A 58 -1.30 10.14 10.46
CA ILE A 58 -0.10 10.93 10.11
C ILE A 58 -0.46 12.41 9.97
N VAL A 59 -1.56 12.72 9.30
CA VAL A 59 -2.06 14.09 9.17
C VAL A 59 -2.41 14.67 10.54
N PHE A 60 -3.12 13.93 11.36
CA PHE A 60 -3.46 14.34 12.72
C PHE A 60 -2.23 14.56 13.60
N ALA A 61 -1.23 13.66 13.53
CA ALA A 61 0.01 13.83 14.28
C ALA A 61 0.75 15.12 13.89
N ARG A 62 0.74 15.46 12.59
CA ARG A 62 1.29 16.72 12.10
C ARG A 62 0.50 17.92 12.62
N LEU A 63 -0.83 17.96 12.42
CA LEU A 63 -1.69 19.08 12.82
C LEU A 63 -1.75 19.29 14.34
N SER A 64 -1.60 18.21 15.12
CA SER A 64 -1.62 18.27 16.58
C SER A 64 -0.29 18.69 17.22
N ASN A 65 0.79 18.75 16.43
CA ASN A 65 2.12 19.10 16.92
C ASN A 65 2.67 20.31 16.15
N PRO A 66 2.55 21.54 16.71
CA PRO A 66 3.03 22.75 16.05
C PRO A 66 4.51 22.71 15.64
N VAL A 67 5.35 22.05 16.45
CA VAL A 67 6.78 21.93 16.14
C VAL A 67 7.02 21.02 14.93
N LEU A 68 6.25 19.94 14.82
CA LEU A 68 6.30 19.06 13.65
C LEU A 68 5.78 19.78 12.41
N GLU A 69 4.66 20.49 12.53
CA GLU A 69 4.06 21.28 11.44
C GLU A 69 5.05 22.32 10.90
N GLU A 70 5.66 23.12 11.79
CA GLU A 70 6.67 24.10 11.40
C GLU A 70 7.87 23.44 10.70
N THR A 71 8.39 22.33 11.26
CA THR A 71 9.51 21.59 10.70
C THR A 71 9.18 21.05 9.30
N VAL A 72 7.96 20.52 9.11
CA VAL A 72 7.51 20.02 7.81
C VAL A 72 7.38 21.14 6.79
N ILE A 73 6.80 22.28 7.17
CA ILE A 73 6.67 23.45 6.29
C ILE A 73 8.05 23.97 5.86
N LYS A 74 8.98 24.12 6.81
CA LYS A 74 10.37 24.51 6.52
C LYS A 74 11.01 23.55 5.51
N GLY A 75 11.02 22.26 5.81
CA GLY A 75 11.66 21.24 4.97
C GLY A 75 11.03 21.10 3.59
N MET A 76 9.70 21.23 3.47
CA MET A 76 9.01 21.25 2.18
C MET A 76 9.34 22.49 1.34
N SER A 77 9.57 23.62 1.98
CA SER A 77 9.93 24.86 1.30
C SER A 77 11.40 24.87 0.87
N ASN A 78 12.30 24.55 1.78
CA ASN A 78 13.73 24.45 1.52
C ASN A 78 14.44 23.60 2.58
N LEU A 79 15.11 22.51 2.18
CA LEU A 79 15.84 21.62 3.10
C LEU A 79 16.95 22.36 3.87
N SER A 80 17.58 23.38 3.28
CA SER A 80 18.63 24.16 3.94
C SER A 80 18.14 25.04 5.10
N THR A 81 16.84 25.18 5.28
CA THR A 81 16.24 25.90 6.42
C THR A 81 16.01 25.05 7.65
N LEU A 82 16.35 23.76 7.56
CA LEU A 82 16.35 22.85 8.71
C LEU A 82 17.66 23.08 9.49
N ASP A 83 17.61 23.94 10.49
CA ASP A 83 18.79 24.49 11.17
C ASP A 83 19.44 23.51 12.15
N THR A 84 18.72 22.47 12.55
CA THR A 84 19.20 21.53 13.56
C THR A 84 19.12 20.07 13.08
N PRO A 85 20.01 19.20 13.54
CA PRO A 85 19.89 17.76 13.27
C PRO A 85 18.54 17.16 13.69
N THR A 86 17.97 17.70 14.76
CA THR A 86 16.66 17.28 15.28
C THR A 86 15.53 17.64 14.30
N GLU A 87 15.54 18.81 13.69
CA GLU A 87 14.57 19.20 12.66
C GLU A 87 14.73 18.34 11.42
N THR A 88 15.96 18.14 10.97
CA THR A 88 16.27 17.27 9.81
C THR A 88 15.75 15.84 10.06
N HIS A 89 16.06 15.26 11.21
CA HIS A 89 15.58 13.92 11.57
C HIS A 89 14.06 13.84 11.65
N ARG A 90 13.42 14.85 12.24
CA ARG A 90 11.96 14.94 12.37
C ARG A 90 11.28 15.03 11.01
N PHE A 91 11.81 15.87 10.12
CA PHE A 91 11.35 15.99 8.73
C PHE A 91 11.51 14.67 7.98
N GLN A 92 12.71 14.08 7.98
CA GLN A 92 12.98 12.81 7.30
C GLN A 92 12.10 11.68 7.81
N SER A 93 11.87 11.60 9.12
CA SER A 93 10.99 10.59 9.73
C SER A 93 9.55 10.77 9.27
N TYR A 94 9.06 12.00 9.18
CA TYR A 94 7.72 12.30 8.67
C TYR A 94 7.57 11.88 7.20
N ILE A 95 8.53 12.26 6.35
CA ILE A 95 8.49 11.88 4.92
C ILE A 95 8.58 10.37 4.74
N ARG A 96 9.44 9.69 5.52
CA ARG A 96 9.54 8.22 5.49
C ARG A 96 8.22 7.54 5.87
N LEU A 97 7.44 8.11 6.78
CA LEU A 97 6.10 7.59 7.09
C LEU A 97 5.15 7.70 5.89
N LEU A 98 5.18 8.82 5.14
CA LEU A 98 4.38 8.98 3.93
C LEU A 98 4.81 8.01 2.83
N GLU A 99 6.11 7.83 2.62
CA GLU A 99 6.68 6.87 1.68
C GLU A 99 6.30 5.43 2.06
N SER A 100 6.32 5.10 3.34
CA SER A 100 5.87 3.80 3.85
C SER A 100 4.39 3.57 3.59
N CYS A 101 3.53 4.57 3.82
CA CYS A 101 2.11 4.46 3.47
C CYS A 101 1.92 4.20 1.98
N LEU A 102 2.65 4.92 1.12
CA LEU A 102 2.59 4.73 -0.32
C LEU A 102 3.01 3.30 -0.74
N ASN A 103 4.07 2.74 -0.13
CA ASN A 103 4.48 1.36 -0.36
C ASN A 103 3.40 0.35 0.08
N TYR A 104 2.79 0.55 1.26
CA TYR A 104 1.71 -0.33 1.75
C TYR A 104 0.47 -0.25 0.88
N ASP A 105 0.04 0.97 0.53
CA ASP A 105 -1.11 1.17 -0.34
C ASP A 105 -0.88 0.50 -1.71
N TRP A 106 0.33 0.60 -2.26
CA TRP A 106 0.73 -0.08 -3.49
C TRP A 106 0.63 -1.60 -3.41
N THR A 107 0.92 -2.18 -2.24
CA THR A 107 0.81 -3.63 -2.01
C THR A 107 -0.65 -4.09 -2.00
N LEU A 108 -1.57 -3.23 -1.51
CA LEU A 108 -2.97 -3.58 -1.28
C LEU A 108 -3.84 -3.47 -2.53
N GLY A 109 -3.53 -2.61 -3.49
CA GLY A 109 -4.40 -2.41 -4.64
C GLY A 109 -3.71 -1.86 -5.87
N ARG A 110 -3.95 -2.51 -7.04
CA ARG A 110 -3.42 -2.15 -8.35
C ARG A 110 -4.49 -2.22 -9.43
N ASP A 111 -5.70 -1.79 -9.13
CA ASP A 111 -6.73 -1.65 -10.14
C ASP A 111 -6.64 -0.28 -10.84
N ASP A 112 -7.34 -0.11 -11.96
CA ASP A 112 -7.31 1.13 -12.75
C ASP A 112 -7.81 2.35 -11.95
N ASN A 113 -8.68 2.14 -10.95
CA ASN A 113 -9.19 3.20 -10.09
C ASN A 113 -8.15 3.67 -9.08
N THR A 114 -7.32 2.75 -8.58
CA THR A 114 -6.26 3.07 -7.61
C THR A 114 -5.06 3.74 -8.26
N LEU A 115 -4.79 3.53 -9.55
CA LEU A 115 -3.67 4.13 -10.26
C LEU A 115 -3.74 5.66 -10.24
N SER A 116 -4.90 6.27 -10.45
CA SER A 116 -5.09 7.72 -10.38
C SER A 116 -4.84 8.28 -8.99
N MET A 117 -5.19 7.54 -7.94
CA MET A 117 -4.89 7.87 -6.55
C MET A 117 -3.38 7.88 -6.30
N PHE A 118 -2.66 6.87 -6.79
CA PHE A 118 -1.20 6.82 -6.68
C PHE A 118 -0.52 7.98 -7.40
N GLN A 119 -0.97 8.30 -8.61
CA GLN A 119 -0.47 9.47 -9.34
C GLN A 119 -0.64 10.77 -8.55
N ASN A 120 -1.78 10.96 -7.89
CA ASN A 120 -2.02 12.12 -7.05
C ASN A 120 -1.11 12.15 -5.81
N GLN A 121 -0.89 11.01 -5.16
CA GLN A 121 0.03 10.90 -4.03
C GLN A 121 1.48 11.18 -4.45
N ILE A 122 1.93 10.63 -5.57
CA ILE A 122 3.25 10.88 -6.15
C ILE A 122 3.42 12.37 -6.50
N ASN A 123 2.40 12.97 -7.13
CA ASN A 123 2.40 14.39 -7.45
C ASN A 123 2.54 15.25 -6.18
N SER A 124 1.84 14.90 -5.11
CA SER A 124 1.93 15.60 -3.83
C SER A 124 3.31 15.45 -3.20
N LEU A 125 3.87 14.22 -3.19
CA LEU A 125 5.21 13.95 -2.63
C LEU A 125 6.33 14.66 -3.41
N LEU A 126 6.21 14.82 -4.71
CA LEU A 126 7.22 15.45 -5.56
C LEU A 126 6.90 16.91 -5.93
N SER A 127 5.92 17.53 -5.24
CA SER A 127 5.39 18.86 -5.61
C SER A 127 6.41 19.99 -5.56
N THR A 128 7.33 19.97 -4.58
CA THR A 128 8.35 21.03 -4.41
C THR A 128 9.74 20.55 -4.82
N SER A 129 10.64 21.48 -5.19
CA SER A 129 12.03 21.16 -5.50
C SER A 129 12.74 20.51 -4.29
N SER A 130 12.43 20.97 -3.10
CA SER A 130 12.91 20.41 -1.84
C SER A 130 12.56 18.94 -1.70
N MET A 131 11.29 18.57 -1.94
CA MET A 131 10.83 17.20 -1.89
C MET A 131 11.45 16.32 -2.99
N ARG A 132 11.66 16.87 -4.19
CA ARG A 132 12.36 16.16 -5.27
C ARG A 132 13.84 15.92 -4.93
N THR A 133 14.51 16.92 -4.33
CA THR A 133 15.87 16.75 -3.80
C THR A 133 15.94 15.66 -2.72
N HIS A 134 14.98 15.67 -1.78
CA HIS A 134 14.87 14.60 -0.79
C HIS A 134 14.67 13.22 -1.44
N TYR A 135 13.73 13.13 -2.37
CA TYR A 135 13.46 11.87 -3.10
C TYR A 135 14.71 11.34 -3.77
N ARG A 136 15.42 12.16 -4.53
CA ARG A 136 16.65 11.79 -5.22
C ARG A 136 17.71 11.26 -4.26
N ASN A 137 17.92 11.93 -3.13
CA ASN A 137 19.04 11.63 -2.23
C ASN A 137 18.73 10.51 -1.22
N VAL A 138 17.49 10.38 -0.77
CA VAL A 138 17.08 9.47 0.31
C VAL A 138 15.83 8.68 -0.03
N GLY A 139 14.77 9.35 -0.45
CA GLY A 139 13.44 8.77 -0.57
C GLY A 139 13.35 7.63 -1.58
N ARG A 140 14.12 7.71 -2.68
CA ARG A 140 14.14 6.69 -3.72
C ARG A 140 14.52 5.31 -3.18
N SER A 141 15.44 5.22 -2.22
CA SER A 141 15.83 3.97 -1.57
C SER A 141 14.76 3.39 -0.65
N ASN A 142 13.82 4.23 -0.18
CA ASN A 142 12.72 3.81 0.68
C ASN A 142 11.53 3.23 -0.11
N ILE A 143 11.52 3.41 -1.44
CA ILE A 143 10.48 2.81 -2.29
C ILE A 143 10.91 1.39 -2.68
N HIS A 144 10.20 0.41 -2.11
CA HIS A 144 10.58 -1.00 -2.22
C HIS A 144 10.07 -1.66 -3.50
N HIS A 145 8.94 -1.21 -4.04
CA HIS A 145 8.33 -1.78 -5.24
C HIS A 145 8.96 -1.17 -6.51
N PRO A 146 9.57 -1.99 -7.40
CA PRO A 146 10.24 -1.49 -8.60
C PRO A 146 9.31 -0.69 -9.54
N GLU A 147 8.07 -1.15 -9.69
CA GLU A 147 7.07 -0.47 -10.54
C GLU A 147 6.65 0.89 -9.96
N LEU A 148 6.42 0.97 -8.65
CA LEU A 148 6.12 2.23 -7.98
C LEU A 148 7.31 3.18 -8.07
N ARG A 149 8.53 2.68 -7.86
CA ARG A 149 9.75 3.48 -8.00
C ARG A 149 9.89 4.03 -9.43
N LYS A 150 9.61 3.21 -10.44
CA LYS A 150 9.62 3.63 -11.83
C LYS A 150 8.63 4.77 -12.09
N LEU A 151 7.40 4.69 -11.58
CA LEU A 151 6.40 5.76 -11.69
C LEU A 151 6.87 7.06 -11.02
N MET A 152 7.52 6.96 -9.86
CA MET A 152 8.08 8.11 -9.15
C MET A 152 9.28 8.71 -9.89
N ASP A 153 10.18 7.88 -10.43
CA ASP A 153 11.31 8.31 -11.25
C ASP A 153 10.83 9.04 -12.51
N GLU A 154 9.87 8.47 -13.24
CA GLU A 154 9.26 9.10 -14.43
C GLU A 154 8.64 10.46 -14.08
N ARG A 155 7.95 10.56 -12.93
CA ARG A 155 7.36 11.81 -12.48
C ARG A 155 8.42 12.83 -12.08
N TYR A 156 9.47 12.41 -11.39
CA TYR A 156 10.61 13.25 -11.06
C TYR A 156 11.26 13.84 -12.34
N GLU A 157 11.55 13.01 -13.33
CA GLU A 157 12.14 13.40 -14.59
C GLU A 157 11.27 14.38 -15.38
N GLN A 158 9.95 14.19 -15.37
CA GLN A 158 9.00 15.15 -15.96
C GLN A 158 9.05 16.52 -15.30
N LEU A 159 9.26 16.59 -13.98
CA LEU A 159 9.25 17.83 -13.21
C LEU A 159 10.61 18.56 -13.25
N GLU A 160 11.73 17.81 -13.27
CA GLU A 160 13.08 18.38 -13.30
C GLU A 160 13.63 18.56 -14.71
N GLY A 161 13.06 17.87 -15.71
CA GLY A 161 13.55 17.89 -17.08
C GLY A 161 14.86 17.13 -17.31
N THR A 162 15.34 16.41 -16.31
CA THR A 162 16.58 15.62 -16.34
C THR A 162 16.38 14.23 -15.76
N ALA A 163 17.09 13.24 -16.32
CA ALA A 163 17.04 11.87 -15.81
C ALA A 163 17.53 11.83 -14.36
N ILE A 164 16.90 10.97 -13.56
CA ILE A 164 17.34 10.72 -12.20
C ILE A 164 18.63 9.91 -12.26
N GLU A 165 19.76 10.51 -11.93
CA GLU A 165 21.02 9.82 -11.86
C GLU A 165 20.95 8.78 -10.72
N ASN A 166 21.40 7.56 -11.00
CA ASN A 166 21.65 6.58 -9.97
C ASN A 166 22.85 7.09 -9.14
N ILE A 167 22.55 7.79 -8.05
CA ILE A 167 23.55 8.17 -7.07
C ILE A 167 23.90 6.89 -6.30
N SER A 168 24.68 6.03 -6.94
CA SER A 168 25.51 5.08 -6.25
C SER A 168 26.69 5.88 -5.71
N GLU A 169 26.77 5.97 -4.39
CA GLU A 169 27.99 6.30 -3.66
C GLU A 169 28.62 7.67 -3.97
N GLY A 170 28.19 8.75 -3.34
CA GLY A 170 28.97 9.96 -3.43
C GLY A 170 28.40 11.27 -2.93
N ASN A 171 27.39 11.32 -2.12
CA ASN A 171 27.05 12.56 -1.43
C ASN A 171 27.51 12.50 0.04
N GLU A 172 28.79 12.87 0.24
CA GLU A 172 29.40 13.01 1.57
C GLU A 172 28.59 13.96 2.47
N GLU A 173 27.94 14.96 1.92
CA GLU A 173 27.12 15.94 2.65
C GLU A 173 25.88 15.34 3.34
N TYR A 174 25.32 14.21 2.84
CA TYR A 174 24.22 13.48 3.48
C TYR A 174 24.71 12.26 4.26
N SER A 175 25.94 11.79 4.05
CA SER A 175 26.53 10.70 4.81
C SER A 175 26.84 11.11 6.24
N GLU A 176 27.23 12.37 6.48
CA GLU A 176 27.47 12.90 7.82
C GLU A 176 26.21 12.95 8.69
N LEU A 177 25.02 13.07 8.08
CA LEU A 177 23.73 12.99 8.80
C LEU A 177 23.30 11.55 9.18
N ARG A 178 23.97 10.53 8.65
CA ARG A 178 23.75 9.11 9.00
C ARG A 178 24.55 8.63 10.22
N VAL A 179 25.55 9.35 10.66
CA VAL A 179 26.51 8.91 11.71
C VAL A 179 26.22 9.59 13.05
N GLY A 180 24.98 9.70 13.43
CA GLY A 180 24.58 10.13 14.76
C GLY A 180 23.87 8.98 15.52
N HIS A 181 24.59 7.91 15.81
CA HIS A 181 24.16 6.87 16.76
C HIS A 181 25.04 6.90 17.99
#